data_90600ad28e5caec8222c4e3499c08b4a
#
_entry.id   90600ad28e5caec8222c4e3499c08b4a
#
_cell.length_a   1.000
_cell.length_b   1.000
_cell.length_c   1.000
_cell.angle_alpha   90.00
_cell.angle_beta   90.00
_cell.angle_gamma   90.00
#
_symmetry.space_group_name_H-M   'P 1'
#
loop_
_entity.id
_entity.type
_entity.pdbx_description
1 polymer ?
#
loop_
_entity_poly.entity_id
_entity_poly.type
_entity_poly.pdbx_seq_one_letter_code
_entity_poly.pdbx_strand_id
1 'polypeptide(L)'
;MQNLRFQRALRAVDPSLVYRSNDVYDKRIGDVIVSVKDVSERAEVVCVLIGVPQHIGVERNGGRPGAADGPSSFRKAFTKLAISAFEQHIDSGRLAIADAGDIDTEGKTLEQIHDEQYDVVAQVLSSGFVPIVVGGGHDTAWPTIRALEAQARPYGVVNIDAHADVRPLKDGGRAHSGSPFYQMLTQQPSHLQAGGFVEFGLQHTCVSASHLAFVRDAGMHAVMLDEIRRHGCLSAWGNAWPDAAAAGNVYVSLDVDAFASAYAPGVSAPAADGLSPADVASILRDASESGKLRAFDIVELNPAYDVDGRTAKLTAVMAYEVVTGLATRL
;
A
#
# COMPACT_ATOMS: atom_id res chain seq x y z
N MET A 1 -22.59 -9.04 -9.86
CA MET A 1 -21.41 -8.12 -10.00
C MET A 1 -21.10 -7.97 -11.47
N GLN A 2 -20.82 -6.75 -11.93
CA GLN A 2 -20.32 -6.57 -13.30
C GLN A 2 -18.89 -7.14 -13.34
N ASN A 3 -18.60 -7.97 -14.35
CA ASN A 3 -17.23 -8.43 -14.60
C ASN A 3 -16.31 -7.21 -14.74
N LEU A 4 -15.33 -7.08 -13.86
CA LEU A 4 -14.37 -5.97 -13.89
C LEU A 4 -13.57 -6.09 -15.19
N ARG A 5 -13.84 -5.21 -16.14
CA ARG A 5 -13.05 -5.09 -17.37
C ARG A 5 -12.33 -3.77 -17.32
N PHE A 6 -11.03 -3.83 -17.09
CA PHE A 6 -10.22 -2.63 -17.13
C PHE A 6 -10.29 -1.98 -18.52
N GLN A 7 -10.52 -0.68 -18.54
CA GLN A 7 -10.54 0.11 -19.78
C GLN A 7 -9.15 0.18 -20.42
N ARG A 8 -8.10 0.04 -19.58
CA ARG A 8 -6.72 0.00 -20.01
C ARG A 8 -6.16 -1.43 -19.95
N ALA A 9 -5.31 -1.76 -20.90
CA ALA A 9 -4.63 -3.04 -20.88
C ALA A 9 -3.59 -3.07 -19.75
N LEU A 10 -3.74 -4.02 -18.84
CA LEU A 10 -2.72 -4.35 -17.85
C LEU A 10 -1.79 -5.42 -18.43
N ARG A 11 -0.52 -5.37 -18.07
CA ARG A 11 0.39 -6.47 -18.34
C ARG A 11 0.00 -7.68 -17.50
N ALA A 12 -0.23 -8.80 -18.15
CA ALA A 12 -0.52 -10.05 -17.45
C ALA A 12 0.66 -10.45 -16.57
N VAL A 13 0.35 -11.04 -15.42
CA VAL A 13 1.37 -11.59 -14.52
C VAL A 13 2.14 -12.71 -15.24
N ASP A 14 3.45 -12.67 -15.17
CA ASP A 14 4.29 -13.81 -15.59
C ASP A 14 3.98 -15.00 -14.68
N PRO A 15 3.50 -16.14 -15.24
CA PRO A 15 3.17 -17.32 -14.42
C PRO A 15 4.34 -17.83 -13.57
N SER A 16 5.58 -17.57 -13.95
CA SER A 16 6.78 -17.95 -13.17
C SER A 16 6.92 -17.21 -11.84
N LEU A 17 6.18 -16.10 -11.67
CA LEU A 17 6.15 -15.33 -10.42
C LEU A 17 5.16 -15.93 -9.41
N VAL A 18 4.28 -16.84 -9.84
CA VAL A 18 3.23 -17.41 -9.00
C VAL A 18 3.64 -18.82 -8.59
N TYR A 19 3.98 -18.96 -7.32
CA TYR A 19 4.25 -20.29 -6.75
C TYR A 19 2.93 -21.05 -6.57
N ARG A 20 2.89 -22.33 -6.97
CA ARG A 20 1.78 -23.25 -6.70
C ARG A 20 2.32 -24.47 -5.98
N SER A 21 1.71 -24.81 -4.83
CA SER A 21 2.08 -26.02 -4.10
C SER A 21 1.60 -27.28 -4.84
N ASN A 22 0.43 -27.17 -5.50
CA ASN A 22 -0.30 -28.30 -6.08
C ASN A 22 -0.59 -29.39 -5.02
N ASP A 23 -0.67 -29.02 -3.75
CA ASP A 23 -0.96 -29.89 -2.62
C ASP A 23 -2.25 -29.43 -1.93
N VAL A 24 -3.27 -30.26 -1.91
CA VAL A 24 -4.57 -29.96 -1.29
C VAL A 24 -4.51 -29.82 0.23
N TYR A 25 -3.46 -30.38 0.85
CA TYR A 25 -3.23 -30.31 2.30
C TYR A 25 -2.27 -29.17 2.71
N ASP A 26 -1.63 -28.52 1.74
CA ASP A 26 -0.70 -27.39 1.98
C ASP A 26 -0.96 -26.26 0.99
N LYS A 27 -2.21 -25.77 0.97
CA LYS A 27 -2.64 -24.71 0.06
C LYS A 27 -1.89 -23.41 0.33
N ARG A 28 -1.45 -22.77 -0.73
CA ARG A 28 -0.77 -21.48 -0.73
C ARG A 28 -1.61 -20.41 -1.43
N ILE A 29 -1.29 -19.15 -1.20
CA ILE A 29 -1.98 -18.05 -1.91
C ILE A 29 -1.92 -18.26 -3.43
N GLY A 30 -0.79 -18.73 -3.96
CA GLY A 30 -0.66 -19.00 -5.38
C GLY A 30 -1.58 -20.09 -5.93
N ASP A 31 -2.06 -21.02 -5.08
CA ASP A 31 -3.00 -22.04 -5.51
C ASP A 31 -4.44 -21.49 -5.63
N VAL A 32 -4.76 -20.40 -4.93
CA VAL A 32 -6.11 -19.84 -4.80
C VAL A 32 -6.26 -18.43 -5.41
N ILE A 33 -5.17 -17.75 -5.75
CA ILE A 33 -5.22 -16.46 -6.42
C ILE A 33 -5.79 -16.61 -7.83
N VAL A 34 -6.73 -15.75 -8.18
CA VAL A 34 -7.44 -15.80 -9.46
C VAL A 34 -7.20 -14.55 -10.29
N SER A 35 -7.53 -14.60 -11.57
CA SER A 35 -7.63 -13.38 -12.38
C SER A 35 -8.87 -12.57 -11.95
N VAL A 36 -8.81 -11.25 -12.04
CA VAL A 36 -9.94 -10.37 -11.67
C VAL A 36 -11.24 -10.75 -12.39
N LYS A 37 -11.14 -11.21 -13.65
CA LYS A 37 -12.32 -11.66 -14.43
C LYS A 37 -12.92 -12.98 -13.95
N ASP A 38 -12.20 -13.74 -13.15
CA ASP A 38 -12.59 -15.06 -12.65
C ASP A 38 -13.07 -15.00 -11.19
N VAL A 39 -13.23 -13.80 -10.63
CA VAL A 39 -13.76 -13.60 -9.28
C VAL A 39 -15.19 -14.09 -9.20
N SER A 40 -15.47 -14.94 -8.19
CA SER A 40 -16.80 -15.50 -7.94
C SER A 40 -17.83 -14.41 -7.59
N GLU A 41 -19.04 -14.52 -8.11
CA GLU A 41 -20.16 -13.66 -7.70
C GLU A 41 -20.56 -13.81 -6.22
N ARG A 42 -20.11 -14.87 -5.57
CA ARG A 42 -20.34 -15.13 -4.14
C ARG A 42 -19.36 -14.36 -3.24
N ALA A 43 -18.31 -13.79 -3.81
CA ALA A 43 -17.29 -13.10 -3.01
C ALA A 43 -17.87 -11.83 -2.38
N GLU A 44 -17.85 -11.79 -1.05
CA GLU A 44 -18.28 -10.63 -0.24
C GLU A 44 -17.12 -9.66 -0.02
N VAL A 45 -15.90 -10.21 0.08
CA VAL A 45 -14.64 -9.46 0.14
C VAL A 45 -13.75 -9.87 -1.03
N VAL A 46 -13.28 -8.87 -1.78
CA VAL A 46 -12.35 -9.09 -2.90
C VAL A 46 -11.16 -8.17 -2.72
N CYS A 47 -9.98 -8.77 -2.57
CA CYS A 47 -8.70 -8.07 -2.60
C CYS A 47 -8.14 -8.14 -4.01
N VAL A 48 -7.79 -6.99 -4.59
CA VAL A 48 -7.24 -6.92 -5.96
C VAL A 48 -5.82 -6.43 -5.92
N LEU A 49 -4.87 -7.31 -6.22
CA LEU A 49 -3.45 -6.99 -6.34
C LEU A 49 -3.19 -6.27 -7.67
N ILE A 50 -2.47 -5.15 -7.60
CA ILE A 50 -2.07 -4.32 -8.75
C ILE A 50 -0.60 -3.99 -8.60
N GLY A 51 0.24 -4.34 -9.58
CA GLY A 51 1.64 -3.94 -9.58
C GLY A 51 1.88 -2.64 -10.34
N VAL A 52 2.81 -1.81 -9.85
CA VAL A 52 3.26 -0.57 -10.51
C VAL A 52 4.78 -0.60 -10.64
N PRO A 53 5.32 -1.31 -11.66
CA PRO A 53 6.74 -1.57 -11.81
C PRO A 53 7.50 -0.34 -12.38
N GLN A 54 7.73 0.67 -11.55
CA GLN A 54 8.48 1.88 -11.90
C GLN A 54 9.33 2.39 -10.73
N HIS A 55 10.37 3.16 -11.01
CA HIS A 55 11.20 3.87 -10.03
C HIS A 55 11.55 5.30 -10.47
N ILE A 56 10.81 5.82 -11.44
CA ILE A 56 11.05 7.17 -12.00
C ILE A 56 10.91 8.23 -10.91
N GLY A 57 9.89 8.07 -10.03
CA GLY A 57 9.70 8.98 -8.90
C GLY A 57 10.85 8.95 -7.90
N VAL A 58 11.40 7.76 -7.64
CA VAL A 58 12.57 7.57 -6.77
C VAL A 58 13.80 8.27 -7.35
N GLU A 59 14.10 8.07 -8.63
CA GLU A 59 15.23 8.73 -9.32
C GLU A 59 15.07 10.25 -9.32
N ARG A 60 13.87 10.76 -9.62
CA ARG A 60 13.58 12.19 -9.55
C ARG A 60 13.80 12.76 -8.15
N ASN A 61 13.56 11.99 -7.11
CA ASN A 61 13.82 12.39 -5.72
C ASN A 61 15.30 12.28 -5.33
N GLY A 62 16.14 11.68 -6.16
CA GLY A 62 17.56 11.43 -5.90
C GLY A 62 17.79 10.15 -5.09
N GLY A 63 16.80 9.28 -5.01
CA GLY A 63 16.88 7.97 -4.39
C GLY A 63 17.54 6.90 -5.25
N ARG A 64 17.72 5.71 -4.71
CA ARG A 64 18.38 4.58 -5.38
C ARG A 64 17.37 3.81 -6.24
N PRO A 65 17.59 3.64 -7.57
CA PRO A 65 16.69 2.89 -8.43
C PRO A 65 16.66 1.39 -8.06
N GLY A 66 15.62 0.69 -8.53
CA GLY A 66 15.43 -0.75 -8.34
C GLY A 66 14.02 -1.13 -7.87
N ALA A 67 13.24 -0.18 -7.37
CA ALA A 67 11.86 -0.44 -6.92
C ALA A 67 10.91 -0.90 -8.04
N ALA A 68 11.27 -0.74 -9.32
CA ALA A 68 10.51 -1.29 -10.44
C ALA A 68 10.37 -2.82 -10.38
N ASP A 69 11.32 -3.52 -9.75
CA ASP A 69 11.28 -4.97 -9.54
C ASP A 69 10.48 -5.36 -8.27
N GLY A 70 10.00 -4.39 -7.50
CA GLY A 70 9.23 -4.59 -6.29
C GLY A 70 8.01 -5.49 -6.48
N PRO A 71 7.10 -5.19 -7.43
CA PRO A 71 5.90 -6.00 -7.65
C PRO A 71 6.19 -7.46 -7.96
N SER A 72 7.20 -7.74 -8.79
CA SER A 72 7.58 -9.12 -9.13
C SER A 72 8.18 -9.88 -7.94
N SER A 73 9.02 -9.22 -7.15
CA SER A 73 9.62 -9.81 -5.95
C SER A 73 8.59 -10.05 -4.85
N PHE A 74 7.66 -9.13 -4.67
CA PHE A 74 6.51 -9.29 -3.79
C PHE A 74 5.69 -10.54 -4.17
N ARG A 75 5.27 -10.69 -5.44
CA ARG A 75 4.47 -11.84 -5.91
C ARG A 75 5.15 -13.17 -5.63
N LYS A 76 6.46 -13.26 -5.91
CA LYS A 76 7.25 -14.48 -5.61
C LYS A 76 7.23 -14.85 -4.13
N ALA A 77 7.17 -13.88 -3.23
CA ALA A 77 7.09 -14.11 -1.80
C ALA A 77 5.65 -14.38 -1.34
N PHE A 78 4.70 -13.54 -1.77
CA PHE A 78 3.30 -13.57 -1.35
C PHE A 78 2.60 -14.86 -1.73
N THR A 79 2.79 -15.33 -2.97
CA THR A 79 2.15 -16.56 -3.45
C THR A 79 2.63 -17.84 -2.76
N LYS A 80 3.73 -17.78 -2.01
CA LYS A 80 4.24 -18.91 -1.19
C LYS A 80 3.62 -19.00 0.19
N LEU A 81 2.88 -17.99 0.65
CA LEU A 81 2.31 -17.99 1.99
C LEU A 81 1.13 -18.97 2.08
N ALA A 82 1.05 -19.70 3.20
CA ALA A 82 -0.06 -20.59 3.48
C ALA A 82 -1.34 -19.79 3.78
N ILE A 83 -2.51 -20.37 3.52
CA ILE A 83 -3.80 -19.67 3.64
C ILE A 83 -4.58 -20.04 4.90
N SER A 84 -3.99 -20.75 5.84
CA SER A 84 -4.68 -21.34 7.00
C SER A 84 -5.53 -20.35 7.81
N ALA A 85 -5.17 -19.07 7.85
CA ALA A 85 -5.92 -18.05 8.59
C ALA A 85 -7.28 -17.70 7.95
N PHE A 86 -7.46 -17.95 6.66
CA PHE A 86 -8.69 -17.59 5.91
C PHE A 86 -9.13 -18.63 4.89
N GLU A 87 -8.60 -19.85 4.96
CA GLU A 87 -8.88 -20.93 4.03
C GLU A 87 -10.39 -21.23 3.91
N GLN A 88 -11.10 -21.28 5.03
CA GLN A 88 -12.54 -21.49 5.03
C GLN A 88 -13.34 -20.44 4.24
N HIS A 89 -12.87 -19.20 4.21
CA HIS A 89 -13.53 -18.12 3.46
C HIS A 89 -13.22 -18.20 1.96
N ILE A 90 -12.03 -18.67 1.60
CA ILE A 90 -11.67 -19.00 0.21
C ILE A 90 -12.50 -20.18 -0.28
N ASP A 91 -12.55 -21.28 0.47
CA ASP A 91 -13.25 -22.51 0.07
C ASP A 91 -14.76 -22.30 -0.03
N SER A 92 -15.35 -21.44 0.81
CA SER A 92 -16.76 -21.05 0.69
C SER A 92 -17.04 -20.04 -0.44
N GLY A 93 -16.00 -19.47 -1.04
CA GLY A 93 -16.09 -18.47 -2.10
C GLY A 93 -16.48 -17.08 -1.60
N ARG A 94 -16.49 -16.82 -0.28
CA ARG A 94 -16.82 -15.51 0.31
C ARG A 94 -15.65 -14.52 0.24
N LEU A 95 -14.41 -15.00 0.28
CA LEU A 95 -13.19 -14.23 0.08
C LEU A 95 -12.57 -14.57 -1.28
N ALA A 96 -12.14 -13.57 -2.01
CA ALA A 96 -11.33 -13.75 -3.21
C ALA A 96 -10.06 -12.88 -3.14
N ILE A 97 -8.93 -13.45 -3.54
CA ILE A 97 -7.68 -12.76 -3.81
C ILE A 97 -7.49 -12.79 -5.32
N ALA A 98 -7.53 -11.64 -5.96
CA ALA A 98 -7.38 -11.53 -7.39
C ALA A 98 -6.10 -10.77 -7.75
N ASP A 99 -5.45 -11.15 -8.84
CA ASP A 99 -4.31 -10.40 -9.39
C ASP A 99 -4.73 -9.78 -10.73
N ALA A 100 -4.65 -8.45 -10.79
CA ALA A 100 -4.99 -7.69 -11.98
C ALA A 100 -3.82 -7.63 -12.98
N GLY A 101 -2.60 -7.93 -12.53
CA GLY A 101 -1.37 -7.72 -13.28
C GLY A 101 -0.70 -6.40 -12.95
N ASP A 102 0.09 -5.91 -13.87
CA ASP A 102 0.91 -4.71 -13.72
C ASP A 102 0.43 -3.57 -14.62
N ILE A 103 0.50 -2.34 -14.11
CA ILE A 103 0.41 -1.15 -14.95
C ILE A 103 1.52 -1.21 -16.00
N ASP A 104 1.18 -0.94 -17.24
CA ASP A 104 2.20 -0.86 -18.31
C ASP A 104 2.98 0.44 -18.17
N THR A 105 4.29 0.32 -17.92
CA THR A 105 5.18 1.47 -17.66
C THR A 105 6.14 1.74 -18.83
N GLU A 106 6.15 0.89 -19.87
CA GLU A 106 7.13 0.96 -20.95
C GLU A 106 6.96 2.21 -21.81
N GLY A 107 8.03 2.99 -21.92
CA GLY A 107 8.05 4.21 -22.74
C GLY A 107 7.20 5.36 -22.22
N LYS A 108 6.67 5.28 -20.97
CA LYS A 108 5.78 6.28 -20.39
C LYS A 108 6.49 7.20 -19.41
N THR A 109 5.97 8.41 -19.31
CA THR A 109 6.34 9.33 -18.23
C THR A 109 5.67 8.90 -16.92
N LEU A 110 6.18 9.39 -15.79
CA LEU A 110 5.59 9.11 -14.49
C LEU A 110 4.13 9.56 -14.41
N GLU A 111 3.82 10.70 -14.97
CA GLU A 111 2.48 11.27 -14.98
C GLU A 111 1.50 10.39 -15.78
N GLN A 112 1.94 9.82 -16.91
CA GLN A 112 1.14 8.86 -17.68
C GLN A 112 0.90 7.56 -16.90
N ILE A 113 1.92 7.07 -16.19
CA ILE A 113 1.79 5.89 -15.32
C ILE A 113 0.80 6.17 -14.20
N HIS A 114 0.88 7.35 -13.57
CA HIS A 114 -0.06 7.78 -12.52
C HIS A 114 -1.50 7.85 -13.03
N ASP A 115 -1.73 8.34 -14.24
CA ASP A 115 -3.08 8.40 -14.81
C ASP A 115 -3.64 7.00 -15.10
N GLU A 116 -2.81 6.08 -15.56
CA GLU A 116 -3.24 4.69 -15.77
C GLU A 116 -3.50 3.95 -14.46
N GLN A 117 -2.65 4.14 -13.44
CA GLN A 117 -2.88 3.61 -12.12
C GLN A 117 -4.18 4.15 -11.51
N TYR A 118 -4.42 5.46 -11.64
CA TYR A 118 -5.67 6.10 -11.21
C TYR A 118 -6.90 5.42 -11.83
N ASP A 119 -6.90 5.25 -13.16
CA ASP A 119 -8.00 4.62 -13.88
C ASP A 119 -8.30 3.19 -13.37
N VAL A 120 -7.26 2.40 -13.13
CA VAL A 120 -7.39 1.02 -12.64
C VAL A 120 -7.89 0.99 -11.19
N VAL A 121 -7.27 1.77 -10.29
CA VAL A 121 -7.65 1.81 -8.87
C VAL A 121 -9.09 2.34 -8.71
N ALA A 122 -9.47 3.37 -9.47
CA ALA A 122 -10.83 3.91 -9.43
C ALA A 122 -11.88 2.87 -9.84
N GLN A 123 -11.58 2.04 -10.84
CA GLN A 123 -12.49 0.94 -11.26
C GLN A 123 -12.59 -0.15 -10.17
N VAL A 124 -11.49 -0.53 -9.52
CA VAL A 124 -11.51 -1.49 -8.42
C VAL A 124 -12.36 -0.96 -7.26
N LEU A 125 -12.15 0.30 -6.86
CA LEU A 125 -12.91 0.95 -5.79
C LEU A 125 -14.40 1.05 -6.11
N SER A 126 -14.75 1.42 -7.36
CA SER A 126 -16.14 1.54 -7.82
C SER A 126 -16.87 0.20 -7.82
N SER A 127 -16.14 -0.91 -7.96
CA SER A 127 -16.69 -2.27 -7.87
C SER A 127 -16.92 -2.74 -6.44
N GLY A 128 -16.54 -1.96 -5.44
CA GLY A 128 -16.61 -2.33 -4.03
C GLY A 128 -15.45 -3.19 -3.55
N PHE A 129 -14.44 -3.41 -4.38
CA PHE A 129 -13.27 -4.22 -4.08
C PHE A 129 -12.19 -3.39 -3.36
N VAL A 130 -11.25 -4.06 -2.72
CA VAL A 130 -10.13 -3.44 -1.99
C VAL A 130 -8.86 -3.57 -2.85
N PRO A 131 -8.35 -2.49 -3.45
CA PRO A 131 -7.07 -2.54 -4.13
C PRO A 131 -5.93 -2.71 -3.12
N ILE A 132 -5.01 -3.62 -3.44
CA ILE A 132 -3.70 -3.79 -2.81
C ILE A 132 -2.67 -3.41 -3.88
N VAL A 133 -2.19 -2.18 -3.84
CA VAL A 133 -1.21 -1.70 -4.81
C VAL A 133 0.19 -2.04 -4.31
N VAL A 134 0.98 -2.72 -5.12
CA VAL A 134 2.40 -2.91 -4.87
C VAL A 134 3.15 -1.97 -5.80
N GLY A 135 3.63 -0.90 -5.24
CA GLY A 135 4.26 0.17 -5.99
C GLY A 135 5.74 -0.06 -6.27
N GLY A 136 6.25 0.84 -7.07
CA GLY A 136 7.64 1.25 -7.12
C GLY A 136 7.92 2.25 -6.01
N GLY A 137 8.17 3.52 -6.36
CA GLY A 137 8.35 4.60 -5.38
C GLY A 137 7.05 5.05 -4.72
N HIS A 138 7.16 5.80 -3.62
CA HIS A 138 6.01 6.27 -2.85
C HIS A 138 5.11 7.28 -3.62
N ASP A 139 5.57 7.84 -4.73
CA ASP A 139 4.75 8.64 -5.63
C ASP A 139 3.48 7.92 -6.12
N THR A 140 3.46 6.57 -6.09
CA THR A 140 2.30 5.73 -6.44
C THR A 140 1.13 5.87 -5.45
N ALA A 141 1.32 6.47 -4.28
CA ALA A 141 0.23 6.82 -3.37
C ALA A 141 -0.69 7.90 -3.95
N TRP A 142 -0.15 8.85 -4.73
CA TRP A 142 -0.92 9.95 -5.29
C TRP A 142 -2.07 9.51 -6.21
N PRO A 143 -1.88 8.62 -7.21
CA PRO A 143 -3.00 8.10 -8.01
C PRO A 143 -4.06 7.38 -7.20
N THR A 144 -3.68 6.66 -6.13
CA THR A 144 -4.63 6.00 -5.23
C THR A 144 -5.47 7.02 -4.46
N ILE A 145 -4.87 8.11 -3.98
CA ILE A 145 -5.57 9.23 -3.32
C ILE A 145 -6.56 9.88 -4.31
N ARG A 146 -6.13 10.16 -5.55
CA ARG A 146 -7.03 10.69 -6.60
C ARG A 146 -8.23 9.77 -6.85
N ALA A 147 -8.01 8.46 -6.85
CA ALA A 147 -9.06 7.48 -7.07
C ALA A 147 -10.08 7.45 -5.92
N LEU A 148 -9.64 7.65 -4.68
CA LEU A 148 -10.53 7.79 -3.52
C LEU A 148 -11.33 9.09 -3.59
N GLU A 149 -10.69 10.22 -3.91
CA GLU A 149 -11.35 11.51 -4.08
C GLU A 149 -12.46 11.42 -5.14
N ALA A 150 -12.20 10.71 -6.25
CA ALA A 150 -13.17 10.49 -7.32
C ALA A 150 -14.40 9.64 -6.91
N GLN A 151 -14.34 8.91 -5.78
CA GLN A 151 -15.52 8.22 -5.24
C GLN A 151 -16.53 9.16 -4.62
N ALA A 152 -16.22 10.45 -4.45
CA ALA A 152 -17.07 11.48 -3.86
C ALA A 152 -17.65 11.08 -2.49
N ARG A 153 -16.82 10.46 -1.66
CA ARG A 153 -17.14 10.05 -0.29
C ARG A 153 -16.02 10.50 0.65
N PRO A 154 -16.35 10.87 1.89
CA PRO A 154 -15.32 11.19 2.88
C PRO A 154 -14.32 10.04 3.02
N TYR A 155 -13.04 10.38 3.10
CA TYR A 155 -11.97 9.40 3.33
C TYR A 155 -10.88 9.97 4.25
N GLY A 156 -10.18 9.07 4.93
CA GLY A 156 -8.94 9.36 5.64
C GLY A 156 -7.76 8.65 5.01
N VAL A 157 -6.57 9.08 5.37
CA VAL A 157 -5.30 8.53 4.90
C VAL A 157 -4.38 8.27 6.10
N VAL A 158 -3.75 7.12 6.14
CA VAL A 158 -2.65 6.84 7.07
C VAL A 158 -1.42 6.52 6.25
N ASN A 159 -0.35 7.27 6.47
CA ASN A 159 0.98 6.99 5.96
C ASN A 159 1.83 6.37 7.07
N ILE A 160 2.23 5.11 6.91
CA ILE A 160 3.16 4.41 7.81
C ILE A 160 4.54 4.51 7.19
N ASP A 161 5.40 5.40 7.74
CA ASP A 161 6.62 5.84 7.06
C ASP A 161 7.63 6.45 8.06
N ALA A 162 8.92 6.34 7.76
CA ALA A 162 9.96 7.11 8.45
C ALA A 162 10.02 8.57 8.00
N HIS A 163 9.53 8.87 6.79
CA HIS A 163 9.47 10.17 6.13
C HIS A 163 8.03 10.73 6.12
N ALA A 164 7.88 12.02 5.81
CA ALA A 164 6.55 12.61 5.68
C ALA A 164 6.06 12.72 4.22
N ASP A 165 6.93 12.57 3.27
CA ASP A 165 6.69 12.65 1.83
C ASP A 165 5.79 13.82 1.37
N VAL A 166 6.06 14.98 2.02
CA VAL A 166 5.43 16.28 1.76
C VAL A 166 6.37 17.26 1.08
N ARG A 167 7.36 16.77 0.32
CA ARG A 167 8.27 17.61 -0.43
C ARG A 167 7.54 18.27 -1.60
N PRO A 168 7.79 19.59 -1.86
CA PRO A 168 7.25 20.25 -3.03
C PRO A 168 7.65 19.55 -4.34
N LEU A 169 6.79 19.67 -5.34
CA LEU A 169 7.08 19.17 -6.69
C LEU A 169 8.38 19.78 -7.23
N LYS A 170 9.11 19.00 -8.01
CA LYS A 170 10.34 19.46 -8.66
C LYS A 170 10.03 20.19 -9.97
N ASP A 171 11.04 20.82 -10.52
CA ASP A 171 11.10 21.62 -11.74
C ASP A 171 9.89 21.48 -12.69
N GLY A 172 9.05 22.50 -12.80
CA GLY A 172 7.88 22.48 -13.68
C GLY A 172 6.70 21.65 -13.16
N GLY A 173 6.64 21.36 -11.88
CA GLY A 173 5.51 20.66 -11.26
C GLY A 173 5.60 19.13 -11.35
N ARG A 174 6.79 18.56 -11.50
CA ARG A 174 6.99 17.10 -11.63
C ARG A 174 6.93 16.38 -10.29
N ALA A 175 6.06 15.38 -10.23
CA ALA A 175 5.93 14.47 -9.11
C ALA A 175 7.20 13.61 -8.90
N HIS A 176 7.44 13.20 -7.66
CA HIS A 176 8.52 12.28 -7.27
C HIS A 176 8.14 11.52 -5.99
N SER A 177 8.93 10.52 -5.59
CA SER A 177 8.59 9.64 -4.47
C SER A 177 8.34 10.38 -3.14
N GLY A 178 8.98 11.50 -2.89
CA GLY A 178 8.78 12.32 -1.68
C GLY A 178 7.66 13.37 -1.79
N SER A 179 6.72 13.28 -2.75
CA SER A 179 5.74 14.36 -2.99
C SER A 179 4.24 13.95 -2.94
N PRO A 180 3.83 12.71 -2.70
CA PRO A 180 2.43 12.33 -2.84
C PRO A 180 1.51 13.10 -1.87
N PHE A 181 1.92 13.24 -0.62
CA PHE A 181 1.10 13.92 0.40
C PHE A 181 1.20 15.45 0.32
N TYR A 182 2.30 15.99 -0.23
CA TYR A 182 2.32 17.40 -0.63
C TYR A 182 1.26 17.69 -1.69
N GLN A 183 1.16 16.83 -2.72
CA GLN A 183 0.13 16.96 -3.76
C GLN A 183 -1.25 16.88 -3.16
N MET A 184 -1.52 15.90 -2.29
CA MET A 184 -2.78 15.77 -1.59
C MET A 184 -3.16 17.05 -0.83
N LEU A 185 -2.28 17.52 0.04
CA LEU A 185 -2.59 18.65 0.93
C LEU A 185 -2.70 19.99 0.19
N THR A 186 -1.93 20.19 -0.89
CA THR A 186 -1.95 21.45 -1.66
C THR A 186 -3.07 21.53 -2.67
N GLN A 187 -3.59 20.41 -3.16
CA GLN A 187 -4.73 20.39 -4.09
C GLN A 187 -6.09 20.53 -3.40
N GLN A 188 -6.11 20.61 -2.07
CA GLN A 188 -7.30 20.82 -1.25
C GLN A 188 -8.43 19.85 -1.62
N PRO A 189 -8.25 18.54 -1.43
CA PRO A 189 -9.26 17.55 -1.78
C PRO A 189 -10.56 17.81 -1.02
N SER A 190 -11.69 17.70 -1.72
CA SER A 190 -13.00 18.06 -1.18
C SER A 190 -13.55 17.01 -0.21
N HIS A 191 -13.05 15.77 -0.28
CA HIS A 191 -13.56 14.63 0.48
C HIS A 191 -12.57 14.10 1.52
N LEU A 192 -11.34 14.64 1.58
CA LEU A 192 -10.43 14.31 2.69
C LEU A 192 -11.06 14.82 4.00
N GLN A 193 -11.25 13.92 4.95
CA GLN A 193 -11.76 14.26 6.28
C GLN A 193 -10.84 15.29 6.95
N ALA A 194 -11.41 16.33 7.55
CA ALA A 194 -10.63 17.28 8.34
C ALA A 194 -9.91 16.57 9.48
N GLY A 195 -8.59 16.76 9.59
CA GLY A 195 -7.73 16.00 10.51
C GLY A 195 -7.52 14.52 10.13
N GLY A 196 -8.06 14.08 9.01
CA GLY A 196 -8.08 12.67 8.60
C GLY A 196 -6.81 12.17 7.89
N PHE A 197 -5.74 12.95 7.84
CA PHE A 197 -4.43 12.46 7.42
C PHE A 197 -3.53 12.24 8.62
N VAL A 198 -3.03 11.02 8.75
CA VAL A 198 -2.16 10.58 9.84
C VAL A 198 -0.82 10.13 9.26
N GLU A 199 0.24 10.76 9.68
CA GLU A 199 1.62 10.30 9.52
C GLU A 199 2.00 9.44 10.72
N PHE A 200 2.36 8.17 10.52
CA PHE A 200 2.63 7.24 11.60
C PHE A 200 4.01 6.60 11.49
N GLY A 201 4.87 6.85 12.45
CA GLY A 201 6.22 6.27 12.49
C GLY A 201 7.34 7.24 12.10
N LEU A 202 7.01 8.52 11.90
CA LEU A 202 7.99 9.54 11.50
C LEU A 202 9.23 9.56 12.37
N GLN A 203 10.40 9.71 11.75
CA GLN A 203 11.67 9.76 12.47
C GLN A 203 12.31 11.14 12.39
N HIS A 204 12.77 11.67 13.53
CA HIS A 204 13.50 12.94 13.59
C HIS A 204 14.77 12.95 12.75
N THR A 205 15.33 11.79 12.46
CA THR A 205 16.50 11.62 11.59
C THR A 205 16.16 11.65 10.10
N CYS A 206 14.89 11.50 9.73
CA CYS A 206 14.39 11.36 8.36
C CYS A 206 13.50 12.54 7.94
N VAL A 207 12.95 13.30 8.89
CA VAL A 207 11.99 14.38 8.62
C VAL A 207 12.53 15.73 9.07
N SER A 208 12.39 16.76 8.22
CA SER A 208 12.80 18.14 8.59
C SER A 208 11.74 18.83 9.44
N ALA A 209 12.18 19.84 10.22
CA ALA A 209 11.24 20.66 11.00
C ALA A 209 10.21 21.38 10.13
N SER A 210 10.58 21.77 8.89
CA SER A 210 9.66 22.41 7.94
C SER A 210 8.60 21.46 7.42
N HIS A 211 8.94 20.18 7.18
CA HIS A 211 7.95 19.17 6.78
C HIS A 211 6.97 18.85 7.93
N LEU A 212 7.47 18.74 9.16
CA LEU A 212 6.60 18.57 10.33
C LEU A 212 5.67 19.77 10.54
N ALA A 213 6.19 20.99 10.35
CA ALA A 213 5.37 22.19 10.42
C ALA A 213 4.29 22.19 9.34
N PHE A 214 4.64 21.84 8.09
CA PHE A 214 3.70 21.75 6.98
C PHE A 214 2.53 20.79 7.27
N VAL A 215 2.80 19.60 7.81
CA VAL A 215 1.78 18.61 8.19
C VAL A 215 0.88 19.17 9.30
N ARG A 216 1.47 19.76 10.34
CA ARG A 216 0.73 20.32 11.48
C ARG A 216 -0.09 21.55 11.10
N ASP A 217 0.46 22.45 10.29
CA ASP A 217 -0.22 23.67 9.83
C ASP A 217 -1.42 23.32 8.91
N ALA A 218 -1.37 22.17 8.23
CA ALA A 218 -2.51 21.61 7.53
C ALA A 218 -3.58 20.99 8.47
N GLY A 219 -3.37 21.00 9.79
CA GLY A 219 -4.28 20.42 10.77
C GLY A 219 -4.27 18.89 10.83
N MET A 220 -3.16 18.27 10.39
CA MET A 220 -3.02 16.82 10.29
C MET A 220 -2.18 16.24 11.45
N HIS A 221 -2.29 14.93 11.67
CA HIS A 221 -1.65 14.23 12.77
C HIS A 221 -0.28 13.71 12.39
N ALA A 222 0.74 13.96 13.22
CA ALA A 222 2.09 13.44 13.05
C ALA A 222 2.51 12.65 14.30
N VAL A 223 2.59 11.34 14.19
CA VAL A 223 3.00 10.41 15.25
C VAL A 223 4.45 10.01 15.05
N MET A 224 5.30 10.41 15.98
CA MET A 224 6.73 10.16 15.90
C MET A 224 7.10 8.77 16.43
N LEU A 225 8.16 8.16 15.90
CA LEU A 225 8.65 6.86 16.34
C LEU A 225 9.01 6.82 17.84
N ASP A 226 9.54 7.91 18.40
CA ASP A 226 9.86 8.00 19.83
C ASP A 226 8.60 8.07 20.71
N GLU A 227 7.50 8.61 20.21
CA GLU A 227 6.20 8.55 20.85
C GLU A 227 5.65 7.11 20.87
N ILE A 228 5.71 6.43 19.72
CA ILE A 228 5.32 5.02 19.58
C ILE A 228 6.10 4.14 20.58
N ARG A 229 7.40 4.37 20.73
CA ARG A 229 8.23 3.62 21.69
C ARG A 229 7.90 3.90 23.14
N ARG A 230 7.57 5.13 23.45
CA ARG A 230 7.25 5.54 24.82
C ARG A 230 5.93 4.97 25.29
N HIS A 231 4.95 4.89 24.41
CA HIS A 231 3.57 4.53 24.75
C HIS A 231 3.15 3.13 24.28
N GLY A 232 3.95 2.51 23.41
CA GLY A 232 3.62 1.27 22.71
C GLY A 232 2.84 1.51 21.41
N CYS A 233 3.10 0.68 20.41
CA CYS A 233 2.57 0.88 19.04
C CYS A 233 1.04 0.88 19.00
N LEU A 234 0.39 -0.12 19.60
CA LEU A 234 -1.08 -0.19 19.62
C LEU A 234 -1.74 0.96 20.40
N SER A 235 -1.08 1.49 21.43
CA SER A 235 -1.59 2.67 22.16
C SER A 235 -1.51 3.93 21.31
N ALA A 236 -0.36 4.17 20.65
CA ALA A 236 -0.20 5.30 19.74
C ALA A 236 -1.16 5.19 18.53
N TRP A 237 -1.33 3.99 17.99
CA TRP A 237 -2.30 3.70 16.92
C TRP A 237 -3.74 3.99 17.37
N GLY A 238 -4.15 3.50 18.55
CA GLY A 238 -5.48 3.72 19.09
C GLY A 238 -5.83 5.19 19.32
N ASN A 239 -4.82 6.06 19.48
CA ASN A 239 -5.01 7.50 19.56
C ASN A 239 -5.11 8.17 18.20
N ALA A 240 -4.37 7.69 17.19
CA ALA A 240 -4.27 8.30 15.86
C ALA A 240 -5.31 7.77 14.85
N TRP A 241 -5.58 6.46 14.87
CA TRP A 241 -6.53 5.80 13.96
C TRP A 241 -7.91 6.43 13.92
N PRO A 242 -8.54 6.84 15.06
CA PRO A 242 -9.87 7.44 15.03
C PRO A 242 -10.00 8.66 14.14
N ASP A 243 -8.95 9.46 13.97
CA ASP A 243 -8.98 10.67 13.13
C ASP A 243 -9.12 10.30 11.65
N ALA A 244 -8.28 9.39 11.14
CA ALA A 244 -8.43 8.88 9.78
C ALA A 244 -9.73 8.08 9.60
N ALA A 245 -10.10 7.30 10.60
CA ALA A 245 -11.25 6.40 10.57
C ALA A 245 -12.62 7.12 10.72
N ALA A 246 -12.65 8.39 11.11
CA ALA A 246 -13.88 9.19 11.23
C ALA A 246 -14.63 9.28 9.88
N ALA A 247 -13.91 9.28 8.77
CA ALA A 247 -14.47 9.29 7.43
C ALA A 247 -15.24 8.01 7.04
N GLY A 248 -15.02 6.89 7.72
CA GLY A 248 -15.59 5.59 7.38
C GLY A 248 -14.93 4.88 6.20
N ASN A 249 -14.05 5.53 5.45
CA ASN A 249 -13.25 4.98 4.38
C ASN A 249 -11.80 5.40 4.59
N VAL A 250 -10.88 4.45 4.70
CA VAL A 250 -9.47 4.75 4.98
C VAL A 250 -8.58 4.10 3.92
N TYR A 251 -7.62 4.86 3.46
CA TYR A 251 -6.47 4.39 2.72
C TYR A 251 -5.28 4.29 3.68
N VAL A 252 -4.62 3.14 3.70
CA VAL A 252 -3.37 2.94 4.43
C VAL A 252 -2.25 2.74 3.42
N SER A 253 -1.25 3.59 3.48
CA SER A 253 -0.01 3.49 2.71
C SER A 253 1.11 2.99 3.62
N LEU A 254 1.81 1.95 3.21
CA LEU A 254 2.96 1.40 3.91
C LEU A 254 4.23 1.64 3.09
N ASP A 255 5.03 2.60 3.51
CA ASP A 255 6.41 2.67 3.06
C ASP A 255 7.26 1.63 3.80
N VAL A 256 7.99 0.83 3.03
CA VAL A 256 8.80 -0.26 3.59
C VAL A 256 10.00 0.27 4.36
N ASP A 257 10.38 1.52 4.17
CA ASP A 257 11.46 2.16 4.92
C ASP A 257 11.05 2.64 6.33
N ALA A 258 9.75 2.55 6.67
CA ALA A 258 9.28 2.68 8.05
C ALA A 258 9.87 1.62 8.99
N PHE A 259 10.25 0.45 8.44
CA PHE A 259 10.91 -0.59 9.21
C PHE A 259 12.39 -0.28 9.43
N ALA A 260 12.93 -0.71 10.56
CA ALA A 260 14.37 -0.72 10.73
C ALA A 260 15.06 -1.55 9.63
N SER A 261 16.19 -1.06 9.10
CA SER A 261 16.94 -1.73 8.03
C SER A 261 17.43 -3.14 8.38
N ALA A 262 17.44 -3.49 9.67
CA ALA A 262 17.66 -4.86 10.12
C ALA A 262 16.57 -5.83 9.62
N TYR A 263 15.34 -5.33 9.43
CA TYR A 263 14.20 -6.08 8.92
C TYR A 263 14.00 -5.86 7.42
N ALA A 264 14.14 -4.62 6.96
CA ALA A 264 13.88 -4.20 5.58
C ALA A 264 15.10 -3.48 4.97
N PRO A 265 16.18 -4.20 4.60
CA PRO A 265 17.33 -3.59 3.94
C PRO A 265 17.06 -3.20 2.49
N GLY A 266 16.08 -3.82 1.83
CA GLY A 266 15.74 -3.67 0.42
C GLY A 266 14.84 -2.47 0.16
N VAL A 267 15.32 -1.26 0.43
CA VAL A 267 14.62 0.01 0.22
C VAL A 267 15.57 1.07 -0.36
N SER A 268 15.02 2.16 -0.87
CA SER A 268 15.83 3.28 -1.39
C SER A 268 16.55 4.03 -0.28
N ALA A 269 15.89 4.30 0.85
CA ALA A 269 16.39 5.10 1.97
C ALA A 269 16.33 4.31 3.29
N PRO A 270 17.26 3.35 3.53
CA PRO A 270 17.18 2.50 4.72
C PRO A 270 17.41 3.29 6.00
N ALA A 271 16.48 3.25 6.92
CA ALA A 271 16.60 3.81 8.26
C ALA A 271 17.29 2.80 9.20
N ALA A 272 18.28 3.27 9.98
CA ALA A 272 18.99 2.39 10.93
C ALA A 272 18.06 1.85 12.03
N ASP A 273 17.06 2.62 12.36
CA ASP A 273 16.03 2.35 13.35
C ASP A 273 14.65 2.46 12.69
N GLY A 274 13.60 1.91 13.30
CA GLY A 274 12.26 1.92 12.71
C GLY A 274 11.27 1.05 13.47
N LEU A 275 10.10 0.91 12.89
CA LEU A 275 9.06 0.01 13.40
C LEU A 275 9.50 -1.45 13.30
N SER A 276 8.97 -2.28 14.19
CA SER A 276 9.16 -3.73 14.10
C SER A 276 8.09 -4.37 13.19
N PRO A 277 8.38 -5.56 12.61
CA PRO A 277 7.37 -6.32 11.88
C PRO A 277 6.10 -6.62 12.69
N ALA A 278 6.25 -6.89 13.99
CA ALA A 278 5.12 -7.19 14.85
C ALA A 278 4.23 -5.96 15.09
N ASP A 279 4.84 -4.78 15.24
CA ASP A 279 4.09 -3.52 15.39
C ASP A 279 3.22 -3.25 14.15
N VAL A 280 3.84 -3.27 12.97
CA VAL A 280 3.12 -2.97 11.71
C VAL A 280 2.08 -4.04 11.39
N ALA A 281 2.38 -5.32 11.60
CA ALA A 281 1.42 -6.40 11.42
C ALA A 281 0.17 -6.20 12.29
N SER A 282 0.36 -5.80 13.56
CA SER A 282 -0.75 -5.59 14.51
C SER A 282 -1.66 -4.43 14.08
N ILE A 283 -1.09 -3.29 13.66
CA ILE A 283 -1.90 -2.13 13.26
C ILE A 283 -2.57 -2.33 11.89
N LEU A 284 -1.93 -3.03 10.96
CA LEU A 284 -2.54 -3.39 9.68
C LEU A 284 -3.72 -4.36 9.87
N ARG A 285 -3.57 -5.31 10.79
CA ARG A 285 -4.65 -6.21 11.19
C ARG A 285 -5.83 -5.42 11.74
N ASP A 286 -5.60 -4.56 12.73
CA ASP A 286 -6.62 -3.71 13.34
C ASP A 286 -7.33 -2.81 12.32
N ALA A 287 -6.57 -2.14 11.44
CA ALA A 287 -7.13 -1.34 10.36
C ALA A 287 -8.07 -2.14 9.44
N SER A 288 -7.68 -3.37 9.11
CA SER A 288 -8.43 -4.23 8.19
C SER A 288 -9.69 -4.82 8.83
N GLU A 289 -9.62 -5.19 10.11
CA GLU A 289 -10.75 -5.69 10.91
C GLU A 289 -11.80 -4.60 11.16
N SER A 290 -11.41 -3.32 11.18
CA SER A 290 -12.29 -2.18 11.46
C SER A 290 -13.48 -2.03 10.48
N GLY A 291 -13.41 -2.64 9.32
CA GLY A 291 -14.39 -2.47 8.25
C GLY A 291 -14.25 -1.17 7.44
N LYS A 292 -13.27 -0.33 7.77
CA LYS A 292 -13.06 0.99 7.17
C LYS A 292 -11.95 1.02 6.13
N LEU A 293 -11.09 0.01 6.07
CA LEU A 293 -10.03 -0.08 5.06
C LEU A 293 -10.63 -0.19 3.65
N ARG A 294 -10.31 0.76 2.79
CA ARG A 294 -10.78 0.84 1.40
C ARG A 294 -9.70 0.65 0.36
N ALA A 295 -8.48 1.01 0.69
CA ALA A 295 -7.30 0.81 -0.15
C ALA A 295 -6.08 0.59 0.72
N PHE A 296 -5.15 -0.19 0.22
CA PHE A 296 -3.85 -0.43 0.84
C PHE A 296 -2.78 -0.40 -0.22
N ASP A 297 -1.62 0.15 0.09
CA ASP A 297 -0.44 -0.06 -0.74
C ASP A 297 0.81 -0.42 0.07
N ILE A 298 1.79 -0.94 -0.66
CA ILE A 298 3.14 -1.21 -0.20
C ILE A 298 4.09 -0.60 -1.21
N VAL A 299 4.94 0.30 -0.77
CA VAL A 299 5.82 1.09 -1.64
C VAL A 299 7.28 1.00 -1.20
N GLU A 300 8.19 1.44 -2.07
CA GLU A 300 9.65 1.51 -1.85
C GLU A 300 10.35 0.15 -1.69
N LEU A 301 9.67 -1.00 -1.91
CA LEU A 301 10.35 -2.28 -1.99
C LEU A 301 11.36 -2.27 -3.13
N ASN A 302 12.64 -2.35 -2.79
CA ASN A 302 13.76 -2.31 -3.74
C ASN A 302 14.59 -3.60 -3.70
N PRO A 303 14.28 -4.59 -4.55
CA PRO A 303 14.95 -5.88 -4.54
C PRO A 303 16.45 -5.82 -4.87
N ALA A 304 16.93 -4.76 -5.52
CA ALA A 304 18.35 -4.60 -5.84
C ALA A 304 19.23 -4.46 -4.58
N TYR A 305 18.63 -4.06 -3.45
CA TYR A 305 19.31 -3.90 -2.16
C TYR A 305 18.80 -4.87 -1.11
N ASP A 306 17.92 -5.80 -1.49
CA ASP A 306 17.39 -6.79 -0.56
C ASP A 306 18.40 -7.91 -0.30
N VAL A 307 18.33 -8.51 0.88
CA VAL A 307 19.20 -9.60 1.32
C VAL A 307 18.33 -10.84 1.54
N ASP A 308 18.58 -11.91 0.78
CA ASP A 308 17.83 -13.17 0.83
C ASP A 308 16.31 -13.01 0.62
N GLY A 309 15.88 -11.95 -0.06
CA GLY A 309 14.47 -11.62 -0.21
C GLY A 309 13.77 -11.33 1.12
N ARG A 310 14.49 -10.88 2.13
CA ARG A 310 13.99 -10.60 3.47
C ARG A 310 12.93 -9.51 3.45
N THR A 311 13.19 -8.42 2.74
CA THR A 311 12.27 -7.31 2.59
C THR A 311 11.03 -7.73 1.80
N ALA A 312 11.21 -8.45 0.69
CA ALA A 312 10.09 -8.97 -0.10
C ALA A 312 9.22 -9.95 0.71
N LYS A 313 9.80 -10.79 1.55
CA LYS A 313 9.06 -11.69 2.45
C LYS A 313 8.30 -10.89 3.52
N LEU A 314 8.91 -9.85 4.07
CA LEU A 314 8.28 -8.98 5.05
C LEU A 314 7.05 -8.28 4.44
N THR A 315 7.19 -7.67 3.27
CA THR A 315 6.07 -7.00 2.57
C THR A 315 4.93 -7.97 2.25
N ALA A 316 5.27 -9.20 1.86
CA ALA A 316 4.29 -10.26 1.64
C ALA A 316 3.49 -10.60 2.92
N VAL A 317 4.16 -10.67 4.07
CA VAL A 317 3.50 -10.88 5.36
C VAL A 317 2.61 -9.70 5.72
N MET A 318 3.01 -8.46 5.44
CA MET A 318 2.16 -7.28 5.71
C MET A 318 0.86 -7.33 4.89
N ALA A 319 0.94 -7.66 3.60
CA ALA A 319 -0.27 -7.86 2.79
C ALA A 319 -1.12 -9.04 3.28
N TYR A 320 -0.49 -10.11 3.76
CA TYR A 320 -1.19 -11.26 4.36
C TYR A 320 -1.98 -10.84 5.61
N GLU A 321 -1.42 -9.98 6.47
CA GLU A 321 -2.12 -9.43 7.64
C GLU A 321 -3.36 -8.63 7.24
N VAL A 322 -3.24 -7.82 6.17
CA VAL A 322 -4.39 -7.08 5.62
C VAL A 322 -5.48 -8.04 5.11
N VAL A 323 -5.12 -9.05 4.32
CA VAL A 323 -6.10 -10.04 3.83
C VAL A 323 -6.75 -10.79 4.99
N THR A 324 -5.97 -11.16 6.00
CA THR A 324 -6.49 -11.87 7.17
C THR A 324 -7.47 -10.99 7.96
N GLY A 325 -7.14 -9.71 8.21
CA GLY A 325 -8.06 -8.79 8.88
C GLY A 325 -9.35 -8.54 8.09
N LEU A 326 -9.26 -8.43 6.76
CA LEU A 326 -10.45 -8.33 5.91
C LEU A 326 -11.31 -9.60 5.96
N ALA A 327 -10.69 -10.79 6.09
CA ALA A 327 -11.39 -12.07 6.19
C ALA A 327 -12.17 -12.23 7.51
N THR A 328 -11.75 -11.63 8.61
CA THR A 328 -12.48 -11.70 9.90
C THR A 328 -13.85 -11.05 9.85
N ARG A 329 -14.14 -10.26 8.81
CA ARG A 329 -15.42 -9.59 8.61
C ARG A 329 -16.48 -10.50 7.94
N LEU A 330 -16.07 -11.70 7.56
CA LEU A 330 -16.88 -12.71 6.91
C LEU A 330 -17.36 -13.76 7.90
#